data_2aa5a3a641249af1f948ff6b1ebcf651
#
_entry.id   2aa5a3a641249af1f948ff6b1ebcf651
#
_cell.length_a   1.000
_cell.length_b   1.000
_cell.length_c   1.000
_cell.angle_alpha   90.00
_cell.angle_beta   90.00
_cell.angle_gamma   90.00
#
_symmetry.space_group_name_H-M   'P 1'
#
loop_
_entity.id
_entity.type
_entity.pdbx_description
1 polymer ?
#
loop_
_entity_poly.entity_id
_entity_poly.type
_entity_poly.pdbx_seq_one_letter_code
_entity_poly.pdbx_strand_id
1 'polypeptide(L)'
;MLYMVIEHFRPGKIKELYKRFDEKGRMAPESVNYVNSWIDERIETCYQVMESPSEEELRQWTSNWDDLVEFEIIPVITSAEAKARVLQNTPPDGGG
;
A
#
# COMPACT_ATOMS: atom_id res chain seq x y z
N MET A 1 -9.01 2.61 -6.62
CA MET A 1 -8.87 1.32 -5.93
C MET A 1 -7.83 1.41 -4.84
N LEU A 2 -8.09 0.81 -3.70
CA LEU A 2 -7.15 0.84 -2.58
C LEU A 2 -6.20 -0.34 -2.61
N TYR A 3 -4.96 -0.06 -2.20
CA TYR A 3 -3.93 -1.08 -2.07
C TYR A 3 -3.21 -0.92 -0.74
N MET A 4 -2.98 -2.04 -0.07
CA MET A 4 -2.04 -2.07 1.04
C MET A 4 -0.67 -2.38 0.44
N VAL A 5 0.26 -1.47 0.67
CA VAL A 5 1.64 -1.63 0.22
C VAL A 5 2.49 -1.88 1.45
N ILE A 6 3.05 -3.07 1.54
CA ILE A 6 3.90 -3.44 2.66
C ILE A 6 5.34 -3.31 2.20
N GLU A 7 6.09 -2.48 2.89
CA GLU A 7 7.46 -2.13 2.55
C GLU A 7 8.42 -2.72 3.56
N HIS A 8 9.16 -3.73 3.12
CA HIS A 8 10.21 -4.32 3.96
C HIS A 8 11.52 -3.61 3.66
N PHE A 9 12.01 -2.83 4.61
CA PHE A 9 13.24 -2.07 4.41
C PHE A 9 14.43 -3.02 4.32
N ARG A 10 15.25 -2.84 3.29
CA ARG A 10 16.43 -3.66 3.14
C ARG A 10 17.43 -3.33 4.25
N PRO A 11 18.11 -4.34 4.82
CA PRO A 11 19.03 -4.10 5.94
C PRO A 11 20.06 -3.00 5.65
N GLY A 12 20.19 -2.07 6.60
CA GLY A 12 21.16 -0.97 6.51
C GLY A 12 20.79 0.16 5.56
N LYS A 13 19.58 0.15 5.01
CA LYS A 13 19.17 1.15 4.00
C LYS A 13 18.20 2.21 4.51
N ILE A 14 17.80 2.16 5.77
CA ILE A 14 16.75 3.05 6.27
C ILE A 14 17.16 4.53 6.23
N LYS A 15 18.39 4.85 6.53
CA LYS A 15 18.88 6.24 6.49
C LYS A 15 18.87 6.77 5.07
N GLU A 16 19.30 5.96 4.13
CA GLU A 16 19.31 6.32 2.71
C GLU A 16 17.89 6.52 2.19
N LEU A 17 16.95 5.71 2.66
CA LEU A 17 15.55 5.82 2.29
C LEU A 17 14.98 7.18 2.73
N TYR A 18 15.14 7.53 4.00
CA TYR A 18 14.63 8.80 4.50
C TYR A 18 15.33 10.00 3.87
N LYS A 19 16.62 9.88 3.57
CA LYS A 19 17.35 10.93 2.87
C LYS A 19 16.76 11.16 1.48
N ARG A 20 16.49 10.08 0.74
CA ARG A 20 15.87 10.18 -0.59
C ARG A 20 14.48 10.79 -0.50
N PHE A 21 13.71 10.37 0.50
CA PHE A 21 12.39 10.91 0.74
C PHE A 21 12.43 12.42 1.00
N ASP A 22 13.37 12.88 1.82
CA ASP A 22 13.53 14.30 2.10
C ASP A 22 13.91 15.09 0.86
N GLU A 23 14.74 14.53 0.01
CA GLU A 23 15.23 15.21 -1.20
C GLU A 23 14.21 15.18 -2.34
N LYS A 24 13.48 14.10 -2.51
CA LYS A 24 12.67 13.85 -3.71
C LYS A 24 11.19 13.58 -3.43
N GLY A 25 10.80 13.51 -2.17
CA GLY A 25 9.44 13.13 -1.80
C GLY A 25 9.13 11.69 -2.17
N ARG A 26 7.86 11.36 -2.30
CA ARG A 26 7.42 9.99 -2.59
C ARG A 26 7.75 9.53 -4.00
N MET A 27 7.87 10.46 -4.92
CA MET A 27 8.06 10.17 -6.34
C MET A 27 6.93 9.32 -6.92
N ALA A 28 5.72 9.53 -6.41
CA ALA A 28 4.55 8.83 -6.91
C ALA A 28 3.99 9.55 -8.15
N PRO A 29 3.50 8.81 -9.15
CA PRO A 29 2.76 9.42 -10.25
C PRO A 29 1.56 10.20 -9.72
N GLU A 30 1.10 11.20 -10.45
CA GLU A 30 -0.03 12.04 -10.04
C GLU A 30 -1.29 11.23 -9.77
N SER A 31 -1.47 10.12 -10.47
CA SER A 31 -2.63 9.25 -10.32
C SER A 31 -2.60 8.39 -9.05
N VAL A 32 -1.47 8.30 -8.38
CA VAL A 32 -1.28 7.48 -7.19
C VAL A 32 -1.29 8.38 -5.97
N ASN A 33 -2.24 8.15 -5.05
CA ASN A 33 -2.46 9.01 -3.91
C ASN A 33 -2.18 8.29 -2.60
N TYR A 34 -1.43 8.94 -1.74
CA TYR A 34 -1.16 8.48 -0.39
C TYR A 34 -2.39 8.66 0.50
N VAL A 35 -2.79 7.62 1.21
CA VAL A 35 -3.90 7.69 2.15
C VAL A 35 -3.39 7.76 3.59
N ASN A 36 -2.64 6.76 4.02
CA ASN A 36 -2.07 6.73 5.36
C ASN A 36 -0.99 5.65 5.45
N SER A 37 -0.17 5.73 6.49
CA SER A 37 0.87 4.72 6.69
C SER A 37 1.23 4.56 8.16
N TRP A 38 1.75 3.39 8.49
CA TRP A 38 2.24 3.03 9.80
C TRP A 38 3.55 2.29 9.64
N ILE A 39 4.46 2.46 10.59
CA ILE A 39 5.75 1.77 10.59
C ILE A 39 5.82 0.98 11.88
N ASP A 40 6.29 -0.26 11.81
CA ASP A 40 6.43 -1.06 13.01
C ASP A 40 7.44 -0.41 13.97
N GLU A 41 7.33 -0.74 15.26
CA GLU A 41 8.13 -0.10 16.30
C GLU A 41 9.65 -0.28 16.08
N ARG A 42 10.06 -1.35 15.41
CA ARG A 42 11.46 -1.61 15.11
C ARG A 42 11.96 -0.87 13.88
N ILE A 43 11.08 -0.20 13.16
CA ILE A 43 11.40 0.53 11.93
C ILE A 43 12.01 -0.42 10.88
N GLU A 44 11.35 -1.53 10.70
CA GLU A 44 11.74 -2.54 9.71
C GLU A 44 10.75 -2.65 8.56
N THR A 45 9.48 -2.32 8.83
CA THR A 45 8.40 -2.50 7.87
C THR A 45 7.44 -1.32 7.91
N CYS A 46 7.06 -0.84 6.74
CA CYS A 46 6.02 0.19 6.60
C CYS A 46 4.77 -0.45 6.01
N TYR A 47 3.63 -0.13 6.61
CA TYR A 47 2.30 -0.53 6.12
C TYR A 47 1.63 0.72 5.57
N GLN A 48 1.49 0.80 4.27
CA GLN A 48 1.01 2.03 3.62
C GLN A 48 -0.20 1.74 2.77
N VAL A 49 -1.22 2.58 2.91
CA VAL A 49 -2.42 2.49 2.07
C VAL A 49 -2.31 3.53 0.97
N MET A 50 -2.43 3.09 -0.26
CA MET A 50 -2.36 3.94 -1.43
C MET A 50 -3.62 3.76 -2.28
N GLU A 51 -4.05 4.82 -2.92
CA GLU A 51 -5.11 4.77 -3.90
C GLU A 51 -4.50 4.91 -5.30
N SER A 52 -4.87 4.00 -6.19
CA SER A 52 -4.34 3.99 -7.55
C SER A 52 -5.39 3.44 -8.52
N PRO A 53 -5.40 3.91 -9.77
CA PRO A 53 -6.29 3.35 -10.80
C PRO A 53 -5.96 1.89 -11.12
N SER A 54 -4.69 1.49 -10.97
CA SER A 54 -4.25 0.15 -11.29
C SER A 54 -3.00 -0.23 -10.51
N GLU A 55 -2.74 -1.53 -10.42
CA GLU A 55 -1.51 -2.04 -9.81
C GLU A 55 -0.29 -1.63 -10.64
N GLU A 56 -0.44 -1.54 -11.96
CA GLU A 56 0.66 -1.16 -12.84
C GLU A 56 1.19 0.25 -12.51
N GLU A 57 0.30 1.22 -12.33
CA GLU A 57 0.71 2.57 -11.97
C GLU A 57 1.34 2.61 -10.58
N LEU A 58 0.83 1.79 -9.67
CA LEU A 58 1.40 1.64 -8.34
C LEU A 58 2.83 1.10 -8.43
N ARG A 59 3.08 0.14 -9.32
CA ARG A 59 4.41 -0.43 -9.50
C ARG A 59 5.40 0.56 -10.14
N GLN A 60 4.92 1.51 -10.91
CA GLN A 60 5.76 2.60 -11.40
C GLN A 60 6.32 3.41 -10.24
N TRP A 61 5.50 3.63 -9.22
CA TRP A 61 5.95 4.30 -8.01
C TRP A 61 6.97 3.46 -7.24
N THR A 62 6.65 2.19 -6.98
CA THR A 62 7.54 1.34 -6.18
C THR A 62 8.88 1.09 -6.85
N SER A 63 8.95 1.17 -8.19
CA SER A 63 10.21 1.01 -8.91
C SER A 63 11.25 2.09 -8.56
N ASN A 64 10.81 3.23 -8.06
CA ASN A 64 11.71 4.29 -7.61
C ASN A 64 12.39 3.97 -6.28
N TRP A 65 11.96 2.92 -5.60
CA TRP A 65 12.39 2.58 -4.25
C TRP A 65 12.85 1.14 -4.08
N ASP A 66 12.77 0.33 -5.12
CA ASP A 66 13.00 -1.12 -5.00
C ASP A 66 14.44 -1.50 -4.68
N ASP A 67 15.38 -0.59 -4.85
CA ASP A 67 16.75 -0.77 -4.42
C ASP A 67 16.91 -0.70 -2.88
N LEU A 68 15.98 -0.03 -2.20
CA LEU A 68 16.03 0.17 -0.76
C LEU A 68 14.96 -0.64 -0.01
N VAL A 69 13.93 -1.07 -0.71
CA VAL A 69 12.73 -1.67 -0.12
C VAL A 69 12.29 -2.87 -0.94
N GLU A 70 11.82 -3.89 -0.24
CA GLU A 70 11.13 -5.02 -0.85
C GLU A 70 9.63 -4.84 -0.63
N PHE A 71 8.85 -4.85 -1.71
CA PHE A 71 7.42 -4.51 -1.66
C PHE A 71 6.51 -5.72 -1.75
N GLU A 72 5.41 -5.66 -0.99
CA GLU A 72 4.24 -6.51 -1.21
C GLU A 72 3.07 -5.58 -1.50
N ILE A 73 2.29 -5.91 -2.52
CA ILE A 73 1.13 -5.10 -2.92
C ILE A 73 -0.11 -5.95 -2.85
N ILE A 74 -1.08 -5.55 -2.03
CA ILE A 74 -2.31 -6.28 -1.81
C ILE A 74 -3.49 -5.36 -2.10
N PRO A 75 -4.35 -5.69 -3.08
CA PRO A 75 -5.58 -4.92 -3.27
C PRO A 75 -6.49 -5.13 -2.06
N VAL A 76 -7.04 -4.06 -1.55
CA VAL A 76 -7.86 -4.11 -0.34
C VAL A 76 -9.15 -3.32 -0.52
N ILE A 77 -10.14 -3.66 0.29
CA ILE A 77 -11.39 -2.90 0.41
C ILE A 77 -11.58 -2.56 1.89
N THR A 78 -12.42 -1.60 2.17
CA THR A 78 -12.74 -1.27 3.57
C THR A 78 -13.54 -2.41 4.21
N SER A 79 -13.49 -2.49 5.52
CA SER A 79 -14.31 -3.48 6.25
C SER A 79 -15.80 -3.25 5.99
N ALA A 80 -16.23 -2.01 5.85
CA ALA A 80 -17.62 -1.69 5.55
C ALA A 80 -18.03 -2.23 4.17
N GLU A 81 -17.16 -2.07 3.17
CA GLU A 81 -17.43 -2.60 1.83
C GLU A 81 -17.43 -4.13 1.83
N ALA A 82 -16.53 -4.75 2.57
CA ALA A 82 -16.50 -6.19 2.70
C ALA A 82 -17.80 -6.72 3.32
N LYS A 83 -18.27 -6.07 4.38
CA LYS A 83 -19.54 -6.42 5.00
C LYS A 83 -20.70 -6.30 4.02
N ALA A 84 -20.76 -5.21 3.27
CA ALA A 84 -21.81 -5.01 2.28
C ALA A 84 -21.81 -6.10 1.21
N ARG A 85 -20.64 -6.47 0.70
CA ARG A 85 -20.51 -7.53 -0.29
C ARG A 85 -20.97 -8.87 0.24
N VAL A 86 -20.59 -9.21 1.46
CA VAL A 86 -20.97 -10.48 2.09
C VAL A 86 -22.48 -10.53 2.27
N LEU A 87 -23.09 -9.48 2.77
CA LEU A 87 -24.53 -9.44 2.99
C LEU A 87 -25.34 -9.42 1.69
N GLN A 88 -24.84 -8.73 0.67
CA GLN A 88 -25.47 -8.71 -0.64
C GLN A 88 -25.45 -10.08 -1.31
N ASN A 89 -24.37 -10.84 -1.11
CA ASN A 89 -24.17 -12.13 -1.73
C ASN A 89 -24.82 -13.27 -0.93
N THR A 90 -25.42 -12.96 0.22
CA THR A 90 -26.14 -13.96 0.99
C THR A 90 -27.44 -14.30 0.27
N PRO A 91 -27.69 -15.57 -0.02
CA PRO A 91 -28.93 -15.96 -0.68
C PRO A 91 -30.16 -15.53 0.12
N PRO A 92 -31.25 -15.17 -0.57
CA PRO A 92 -32.42 -14.57 0.09
C PRO A 92 -33.18 -15.45 1.02
N ASP A 93 -33.06 -16.75 0.93
CA ASP A 93 -33.81 -17.68 1.76
C ASP A 93 -33.02 -18.12 3.00
N GLY A 94 -32.64 -17.15 3.80
CA GLY A 94 -31.99 -17.43 5.07
C GLY A 94 -30.52 -17.79 4.90
N GLY A 95 -29.91 -17.19 3.96
CA GLY A 95 -28.52 -17.45 3.74
C GLY A 95 -28.30 -18.71 2.96
N GLY A 96 -29.38 -19.20 2.60
CA GLY A 96 -29.27 -20.25 1.62
C GLY A 96 -28.79 -19.62 0.37
#